data_5990e4b469a020d40c7ba262ac50f1e2
#
_entry.id   5990e4b469a020d40c7ba262ac50f1e2
#
_cell.length_a   1.000
_cell.length_b   1.000
_cell.length_c   1.000
_cell.angle_alpha   90.00
_cell.angle_beta   90.00
_cell.angle_gamma   90.00
#
_symmetry.space_group_name_H-M   'P 1'
#
loop_
_entity.id
_entity.type
_entity.pdbx_description
1 polymer ?
#
loop_
_entity_poly.entity_id
_entity_poly.type
_entity_poly.pdbx_seq_one_letter_code
_entity_poly.pdbx_strand_id
1 'polypeptide(L)'
;MLKTALLLIATMTAGTAIAGANCPKHEKSQWMSEVEAKSKIEAQGYKIDKFKIDGNCYEIYGTNKDGKKAEVYFDAKNLDIVKAEIKK
;
A
#
# COMPACT_ATOMS: atom_id res chain seq x y z
N MET A 1 41.31 -4.57 -10.56
CA MET A 1 40.94 -4.50 -10.33
C MET A 1 39.85 -4.39 -10.07
N LEU A 2 39.47 -4.40 -10.09
CA LEU A 2 38.65 -4.24 -9.80
C LEU A 2 37.50 -4.20 -9.67
N LYS A 3 37.45 -4.23 -9.81
CA LYS A 3 36.60 -4.08 -9.72
C LYS A 3 35.56 -4.05 -9.44
N THR A 4 35.51 -4.04 -9.49
CA THR A 4 34.70 -3.95 -9.21
C THR A 4 33.65 -3.89 -9.11
N ALA A 5 33.65 -3.84 -9.21
CA ALA A 5 32.86 -3.70 -9.25
C ALA A 5 31.87 -3.83 -8.86
N LEU A 6 31.85 -3.88 -8.76
CA LEU A 6 31.15 -3.90 -8.48
C LEU A 6 30.21 -3.66 -8.05
N LEU A 7 30.39 -3.61 -7.92
CA LEU A 7 29.78 -3.27 -7.44
C LEU A 7 28.75 -2.89 -7.41
N LEU A 8 28.69 -2.75 -7.54
CA LEU A 8 27.95 -2.28 -7.58
C LEU A 8 26.87 -2.52 -7.48
N ILE A 9 26.85 -2.80 -7.51
CA ILE A 9 26.13 -2.96 -7.52
C ILE A 9 25.21 -2.98 -7.04
N ALA A 10 25.33 -3.03 -6.90
CA ALA A 10 24.76 -2.92 -6.52
C ALA A 10 23.83 -2.61 -6.25
N THR A 11 23.98 -2.66 -6.20
CA THR A 11 23.42 -2.26 -5.88
C THR A 11 22.39 -1.94 -5.77
N MET A 12 22.41 -1.79 -5.86
CA MET A 12 21.59 -1.36 -5.91
C MET A 12 20.56 -1.62 -5.63
N THR A 13 20.39 -1.97 -5.56
CA THR A 13 19.61 -2.22 -5.41
C THR A 13 18.85 -2.05 -4.81
N ALA A 14 19.16 -1.94 -4.60
CA ALA A 14 18.59 -1.77 -3.93
C ALA A 14 17.63 -1.37 -3.82
N GLY A 15 17.67 -1.38 -4.08
CA GLY A 15 16.79 -1.08 -3.97
C GLY A 15 15.91 -0.79 -3.77
N THR A 16 16.03 -0.88 -3.96
CA THR A 16 15.16 -0.46 -3.77
C THR A 16 14.02 -0.91 -3.24
N ALA A 17 14.02 -1.24 -2.31
CA ALA A 17 12.82 -1.64 -1.68
C ALA A 17 11.81 -0.57 -1.83
N ILE A 18 10.77 -0.90 -2.36
CA ILE A 18 9.81 0.08 -2.75
C ILE A 18 8.69 0.13 -1.75
N ALA A 19 8.55 1.25 -1.09
CA ALA A 19 7.36 1.52 -0.33
C ALA A 19 6.29 1.99 -1.29
N GLY A 20 5.05 1.72 -0.98
CA GLY A 20 3.96 2.22 -1.78
C GLY A 20 3.50 1.25 -2.84
N ALA A 21 2.59 1.71 -3.67
CA ALA A 21 2.00 0.91 -4.72
C ALA A 21 1.59 1.81 -5.87
N ASN A 22 1.44 1.22 -7.05
CA ASN A 22 1.03 1.96 -8.25
C ASN A 22 -0.47 1.85 -8.42
N CYS A 23 -1.20 2.71 -7.74
CA CYS A 23 -2.64 2.75 -7.92
C CYS A 23 -2.99 3.56 -9.15
N PRO A 24 -4.08 3.21 -9.83
CA PRO A 24 -4.54 4.01 -10.97
C PRO A 24 -4.81 5.43 -10.55
N LYS A 25 -4.51 6.37 -11.44
CA LYS A 25 -4.74 7.77 -11.17
C LYS A 25 -6.16 8.12 -11.55
N HIS A 26 -6.89 8.71 -10.61
CA HIS A 26 -8.26 9.20 -10.85
C HIS A 26 -8.34 10.63 -10.40
N GLU A 27 -9.27 11.38 -10.99
CA GLU A 27 -9.58 12.71 -10.51
C GLU A 27 -10.01 12.62 -9.05
N LYS A 28 -9.56 13.58 -8.24
CA LYS A 28 -9.92 13.56 -6.82
C LYS A 28 -11.42 13.54 -6.61
N SER A 29 -12.16 14.17 -7.50
CA SER A 29 -13.62 14.17 -7.39
C SER A 29 -14.22 12.78 -7.56
N GLN A 30 -13.46 11.83 -8.11
CA GLN A 30 -13.93 10.46 -8.28
C GLN A 30 -13.49 9.55 -7.16
N TRP A 31 -12.69 10.05 -6.24
CA TRP A 31 -12.24 9.25 -5.10
C TRP A 31 -13.41 9.02 -4.15
N MET A 32 -13.48 7.82 -3.62
CA MET A 32 -14.42 7.54 -2.54
C MET A 32 -14.04 8.39 -1.35
N SER A 33 -15.04 8.90 -0.60
CA SER A 33 -14.71 9.70 0.59
C SER A 33 -13.99 8.82 1.60
N GLU A 34 -13.16 9.42 2.44
CA GLU A 34 -12.42 8.65 3.44
C GLU A 34 -13.35 7.96 4.41
N VAL A 35 -14.44 8.62 4.79
CA VAL A 35 -15.40 8.03 5.72
C VAL A 35 -16.02 6.76 5.12
N GLU A 36 -16.43 6.86 3.86
CA GLU A 36 -17.02 5.71 3.18
C GLU A 36 -15.98 4.62 2.97
N ALA A 37 -14.76 5.01 2.58
CA ALA A 37 -13.70 4.04 2.34
C ALA A 37 -13.37 3.27 3.61
N LYS A 38 -13.23 3.97 4.74
CA LYS A 38 -12.94 3.30 6.00
C LYS A 38 -14.04 2.32 6.37
N SER A 39 -15.29 2.74 6.20
CA SER A 39 -16.42 1.89 6.53
C SER A 39 -16.42 0.62 5.70
N LYS A 40 -16.18 0.75 4.41
CA LYS A 40 -16.18 -0.41 3.52
C LYS A 40 -15.00 -1.33 3.78
N ILE A 41 -13.84 -0.76 4.09
CA ILE A 41 -12.65 -1.54 4.41
C ILE A 41 -12.89 -2.33 5.69
N GLU A 42 -13.46 -1.69 6.69
CA GLU A 42 -13.77 -2.38 7.94
C GLU A 42 -14.80 -3.47 7.73
N ALA A 43 -15.76 -3.25 6.83
CA ALA A 43 -16.76 -4.27 6.52
C ALA A 43 -16.15 -5.49 5.88
N GLN A 44 -14.96 -5.36 5.28
CA GLN A 44 -14.24 -6.50 4.71
C GLN A 44 -13.45 -7.27 5.75
N GLY A 45 -13.47 -6.82 7.00
CA GLY A 45 -12.81 -7.54 8.09
C GLY A 45 -11.52 -6.94 8.58
N TYR A 46 -11.12 -5.80 8.03
CA TYR A 46 -9.89 -5.14 8.49
C TYR A 46 -10.18 -4.28 9.70
N LYS A 47 -9.22 -4.25 10.61
CA LYS A 47 -9.19 -3.26 11.67
C LYS A 47 -8.18 -2.21 11.26
N ILE A 48 -8.60 -0.96 11.18
CA ILE A 48 -7.73 0.12 10.72
C ILE A 48 -7.10 0.82 11.91
N ASP A 49 -5.76 0.77 11.97
CA ASP A 49 -5.02 1.52 12.98
C ASP A 49 -4.59 2.87 12.43
N LYS A 50 -4.28 2.93 11.15
CA LYS A 50 -3.87 4.16 10.51
C LYS A 50 -4.38 4.15 9.08
N PHE A 51 -4.92 5.28 8.64
CA PHE A 51 -5.43 5.46 7.28
C PHE A 51 -4.71 6.66 6.69
N LYS A 52 -4.19 6.51 5.49
CA LYS A 52 -3.47 7.61 4.87
C LYS A 52 -3.59 7.56 3.36
N ILE A 53 -3.20 8.64 2.72
CA ILE A 53 -3.13 8.73 1.27
C ILE A 53 -1.67 8.58 0.90
N ASP A 54 -1.39 7.68 -0.02
CA ASP A 54 -0.04 7.47 -0.53
C ASP A 54 -0.12 7.51 -2.05
N GLY A 55 0.31 8.64 -2.63
CA GLY A 55 0.19 8.83 -4.07
C GLY A 55 -1.26 8.80 -4.50
N ASN A 56 -1.62 7.86 -5.33
CA ASN A 56 -2.99 7.69 -5.82
C ASN A 56 -3.73 6.60 -5.08
N CYS A 57 -3.20 6.16 -3.94
CA CYS A 57 -3.77 5.07 -3.17
C CYS A 57 -4.35 5.55 -1.86
N TYR A 58 -5.37 4.86 -1.37
CA TYR A 58 -5.67 4.83 0.05
C TYR A 58 -4.87 3.68 0.64
N GLU A 59 -4.22 3.94 1.75
CA GLU A 59 -3.38 2.94 2.41
C GLU A 59 -3.81 2.79 3.85
N ILE A 60 -3.86 1.54 4.32
CA ILE A 60 -4.11 1.30 5.73
C ILE A 60 -2.97 0.51 6.35
N TYR A 61 -2.77 0.76 7.64
CA TYR A 61 -2.01 -0.11 8.51
C TYR A 61 -3.00 -0.62 9.54
N GLY A 62 -3.02 -1.92 9.75
CA GLY A 62 -3.94 -2.49 10.72
C GLY A 62 -3.81 -3.99 10.79
N THR A 63 -4.93 -4.68 11.00
CA THR A 63 -4.95 -6.13 11.01
C THR A 63 -6.04 -6.62 10.07
N ASN A 64 -5.79 -7.81 9.50
CA ASN A 64 -6.80 -8.43 8.66
C ASN A 64 -7.77 -9.25 9.52
N LYS A 65 -8.72 -9.91 8.87
CA LYS A 65 -9.75 -10.64 9.61
C LYS A 65 -9.19 -11.81 10.40
N ASP A 66 -7.98 -12.26 10.07
CA ASP A 66 -7.33 -13.35 10.81
C ASP A 66 -6.46 -12.82 11.94
N GLY A 67 -6.51 -11.51 12.20
CA GLY A 67 -5.74 -10.92 13.28
C GLY A 67 -4.29 -10.66 12.95
N LYS A 68 -3.89 -10.77 11.70
CA LYS A 68 -2.51 -10.57 11.31
C LYS A 68 -2.30 -9.13 10.88
N LYS A 69 -1.13 -8.60 11.19
CA LYS A 69 -0.79 -7.24 10.79
C LYS A 69 -0.78 -7.13 9.28
N ALA A 70 -1.36 -6.07 8.78
CA ALA A 70 -1.53 -5.88 7.35
C ALA A 70 -1.26 -4.44 6.97
N GLU A 71 -0.59 -4.28 5.84
CA GLU A 71 -0.43 -2.99 5.18
C GLU A 71 -1.03 -3.15 3.80
N VAL A 72 -2.08 -2.40 3.49
CA VAL A 72 -2.86 -2.64 2.28
C VAL A 72 -3.08 -1.33 1.55
N TYR A 73 -2.92 -1.38 0.23
CA TYR A 73 -3.09 -0.24 -0.65
C TYR A 73 -4.30 -0.50 -1.54
N PHE A 74 -5.17 0.48 -1.61
CA PHE A 74 -6.43 0.38 -2.34
C PHE A 74 -6.51 1.44 -3.41
N ASP A 75 -7.12 1.09 -4.54
CA ASP A 75 -7.54 2.08 -5.53
C ASP A 75 -8.52 3.03 -4.84
N ALA A 76 -8.23 4.33 -4.91
CA ALA A 76 -9.02 5.31 -4.16
C ALA A 76 -10.45 5.47 -4.70
N LYS A 77 -10.70 5.00 -5.93
CA LYS A 77 -12.02 5.14 -6.52
C LYS A 77 -12.95 4.00 -6.11
N ASN A 78 -12.45 2.76 -6.15
CA ASN A 78 -13.32 1.60 -5.98
C ASN A 78 -12.84 0.64 -4.91
N LEU A 79 -11.71 0.92 -4.27
CA LEU A 79 -11.13 0.11 -3.21
C LEU A 79 -10.64 -1.27 -3.66
N ASP A 80 -10.36 -1.43 -4.95
CA ASP A 80 -9.66 -2.63 -5.37
C ASP A 80 -8.31 -2.69 -4.69
N ILE A 81 -7.93 -3.85 -4.20
CA ILE A 81 -6.63 -4.01 -3.56
C ILE A 81 -5.56 -4.05 -4.64
N VAL A 82 -4.62 -3.11 -4.55
CA VAL A 82 -3.52 -3.03 -5.49
C VAL A 82 -2.30 -3.75 -4.93
N LYS A 83 -2.11 -3.67 -3.62
CA LYS A 83 -0.98 -4.32 -2.97
C LYS A 83 -1.33 -4.59 -1.52
N ALA A 84 -0.97 -5.76 -1.04
CA ALA A 84 -1.20 -6.11 0.35
C ALA A 84 0.03 -6.83 0.88
N GLU A 85 0.49 -6.42 2.06
CA GLU A 85 1.56 -7.07 2.77
C GLU A 85 1.01 -7.55 4.10
N ILE A 86 0.99 -8.86 4.27
CA ILE A 86 0.45 -9.49 5.46
C ILE A 86 1.63 -10.09 6.22
N LYS A 87 1.75 -9.71 7.47
CA LYS A 87 2.85 -10.21 8.30
C LYS A 87 2.42 -11.47 9.03
N LYS A 88 3.35 -12.37 9.16
CA LYS A 88 3.07 -13.64 9.80
C LYS A 88 3.17 -13.58 11.30
#